data_5e6ea09579da40cf79b77214d69adf6b
#
_entry.id   5e6ea09579da40cf79b77214d69adf6b
#
_cell.length_a   1.000
_cell.length_b   1.000
_cell.length_c   1.000
_cell.angle_alpha   90.00
_cell.angle_beta   90.00
_cell.angle_gamma   90.00
#
_symmetry.space_group_name_H-M   'P 1'
#
loop_
_entity.id
_entity.type
_entity.pdbx_description
1 polymer ?
#
loop_
_entity_poly.entity_id
_entity_poly.type
_entity_poly.pdbx_seq_one_letter_code
_entity_poly.pdbx_strand_id
1 'polypeptide(L)'
;MNDEIKLVRYITLRYADPICAIDLNDKYLVYGTMLGTAACYIIDQKRLITLSETQDENVSGIKLQENKENPKESKLFVSIGDDKIILYNSIGENLNEIPKYEEIYNYQSENEHYKQCEKCYTMLKNNYLVRTFIEFPNEVKTPSNLTSTEILIKNLLNLNEKETQVNIDMSNYCVPFDFDGDKYVFIDFLEEKKRMFEIYDIKNQNYILNFELEKYKEKIGHISLLQLLKNNAMFLVRDYNICEIRNLQFDLLKVFNLNQNEILAYDIYYQREDDPESFIIYLVDIKCNIIQYSYKNNKVKILLNLEELDIDQVIKDQKYFSMGYPYYIKVSKHYMAISSDYGCILLQHNISIV
;
A
#
# COMPACT_ATOMS: atom_id res chain seq x y z
N MET A 1 -19.03 -25.37 -5.47
CA MET A 1 -17.73 -25.70 -4.85
C MET A 1 -17.56 -24.76 -3.69
N ASN A 2 -17.42 -25.26 -2.48
CA ASN A 2 -17.09 -24.40 -1.35
C ASN A 2 -15.68 -23.87 -1.55
N ASP A 3 -15.56 -22.54 -1.69
CA ASP A 3 -14.27 -21.86 -1.71
C ASP A 3 -13.67 -22.05 -0.32
N GLU A 4 -12.81 -23.06 -0.19
CA GLU A 4 -12.25 -23.42 1.11
C GLU A 4 -11.06 -22.47 1.38
N ILE A 5 -11.25 -21.60 2.36
CA ILE A 5 -10.18 -20.74 2.88
C ILE A 5 -9.55 -21.50 4.05
N LYS A 6 -8.23 -21.68 4.00
CA LYS A 6 -7.47 -22.40 5.03
C LYS A 6 -6.44 -21.49 5.66
N LEU A 7 -6.36 -21.50 6.97
CA LEU A 7 -5.26 -20.88 7.69
C LEU A 7 -3.96 -21.67 7.42
N VAL A 8 -2.96 -20.98 6.87
CA VAL A 8 -1.63 -21.53 6.60
C VAL A 8 -0.69 -21.24 7.75
N ARG A 9 -0.67 -19.99 8.20
CA ARG A 9 0.26 -19.52 9.22
C ARG A 9 -0.29 -18.30 9.93
N TYR A 10 -0.02 -18.23 11.21
CA TYR A 10 -0.03 -17.00 11.99
C TYR A 10 1.40 -16.64 12.38
N ILE A 11 1.79 -15.42 12.10
CA ILE A 11 3.10 -14.86 12.45
C ILE A 11 2.87 -13.88 13.58
N THR A 12 3.32 -14.22 14.78
CA THR A 12 3.26 -13.34 15.94
C THR A 12 4.40 -12.34 15.92
N LEU A 13 4.09 -11.11 16.27
CA LEU A 13 5.06 -10.06 16.46
C LEU A 13 5.36 -9.83 17.94
N ARG A 14 6.46 -9.14 18.23
CA ARG A 14 6.72 -8.63 19.56
C ARG A 14 5.63 -7.62 19.94
N TYR A 15 5.29 -7.55 21.21
CA TYR A 15 4.31 -6.58 21.72
C TYR A 15 4.70 -5.14 21.33
N ALA A 16 3.72 -4.37 20.84
CA ALA A 16 3.88 -2.99 20.42
C ALA A 16 4.79 -2.76 19.17
N ASP A 17 4.91 -3.75 18.28
CA ASP A 17 5.62 -3.60 17.01
C ASP A 17 4.69 -3.94 15.82
N PRO A 18 3.69 -3.10 15.52
CA PRO A 18 2.73 -3.37 14.46
C PRO A 18 3.37 -3.38 13.07
N ILE A 19 2.76 -4.14 12.16
CA ILE A 19 3.18 -4.15 10.76
C ILE A 19 2.76 -2.84 10.09
N CYS A 20 3.73 -2.15 9.49
CA CYS A 20 3.54 -0.90 8.76
C CYS A 20 3.53 -1.10 7.25
N ALA A 21 4.09 -2.18 6.75
CA ALA A 21 4.16 -2.48 5.33
C ALA A 21 4.10 -3.99 5.09
N ILE A 22 3.43 -4.39 4.02
CA ILE A 22 3.28 -5.80 3.65
C ILE A 22 3.21 -5.94 2.13
N ASP A 23 3.83 -6.97 1.59
CA ASP A 23 3.62 -7.41 0.20
C ASP A 23 3.61 -8.94 0.11
N LEU A 24 2.95 -9.48 -0.91
CA LEU A 24 2.67 -10.91 -1.04
C LEU A 24 2.72 -11.34 -2.50
N ASN A 25 3.35 -12.49 -2.75
CA ASN A 25 3.13 -13.29 -3.95
C ASN A 25 2.91 -14.77 -3.57
N ASP A 26 2.86 -15.66 -4.54
CA ASP A 26 2.60 -17.08 -4.27
C ASP A 26 3.76 -17.83 -3.58
N LYS A 27 4.92 -17.20 -3.40
CA LYS A 27 6.10 -17.79 -2.75
C LYS A 27 6.50 -17.11 -1.46
N TYR A 28 6.32 -15.81 -1.40
CA TYR A 28 6.85 -14.97 -0.34
C TYR A 28 5.77 -14.09 0.26
N LEU A 29 5.70 -14.06 1.58
CA LEU A 29 5.06 -13.00 2.36
C LEU A 29 6.18 -12.18 2.98
N VAL A 30 6.22 -10.88 2.68
CA VAL A 30 7.18 -9.95 3.26
C VAL A 30 6.46 -8.90 4.06
N TYR A 31 7.03 -8.51 5.18
CA TYR A 31 6.46 -7.47 6.03
C TYR A 31 7.55 -6.62 6.69
N GLY A 32 7.17 -5.41 7.02
CA GLY A 32 7.96 -4.47 7.79
C GLY A 32 7.20 -3.93 8.97
N THR A 33 7.89 -3.68 10.07
CA THR A 33 7.29 -3.26 11.34
C THR A 33 7.64 -1.83 11.71
N MET A 34 6.92 -1.30 12.68
CA MET A 34 7.10 0.05 13.21
C MET A 34 8.46 0.23 13.90
N LEU A 35 8.99 -0.81 14.49
CA LEU A 35 10.32 -0.79 15.17
C LEU A 35 11.47 -1.21 14.24
N GLY A 36 11.23 -1.27 12.92
CA GLY A 36 12.30 -1.44 11.92
C GLY A 36 12.65 -2.87 11.55
N THR A 37 11.88 -3.86 11.97
CA THR A 37 12.08 -5.23 11.54
C THR A 37 11.54 -5.42 10.13
N ALA A 38 12.37 -5.84 9.18
CA ALA A 38 11.93 -6.36 7.89
C ALA A 38 12.12 -7.87 7.86
N ALA A 39 11.10 -8.62 7.42
CA ALA A 39 11.15 -10.08 7.39
C ALA A 39 10.46 -10.67 6.15
N CYS A 40 10.90 -11.87 5.79
CA CYS A 40 10.38 -12.64 4.68
C CYS A 40 9.96 -14.04 5.16
N TYR A 41 8.72 -14.42 4.92
CA TYR A 41 8.23 -15.77 5.12
C TYR A 41 8.17 -16.50 3.78
N ILE A 42 8.92 -17.60 3.65
CA ILE A 42 8.96 -18.46 2.48
C ILE A 42 7.85 -19.50 2.64
N ILE A 43 6.80 -19.40 1.82
CA ILE A 43 5.53 -20.10 2.04
C ILE A 43 5.67 -21.62 1.92
N ASP A 44 6.27 -22.10 0.85
CA ASP A 44 6.45 -23.53 0.58
C ASP A 44 7.38 -24.21 1.59
N GLN A 45 8.35 -23.48 2.13
CA GLN A 45 9.30 -23.98 3.12
C GLN A 45 8.84 -23.76 4.56
N LYS A 46 7.77 -23.00 4.78
CA LYS A 46 7.26 -22.62 6.10
C LYS A 46 8.33 -21.96 6.98
N ARG A 47 9.21 -21.17 6.37
CA ARG A 47 10.37 -20.58 7.02
C ARG A 47 10.29 -19.07 7.05
N LEU A 48 10.52 -18.49 8.22
CA LEU A 48 10.65 -17.05 8.43
C LEU A 48 12.13 -16.66 8.47
N ILE A 49 12.51 -15.62 7.75
CA ILE A 49 13.85 -15.03 7.73
C ILE A 49 13.71 -13.56 8.11
N THR A 50 14.41 -13.14 9.15
CA THR A 50 14.58 -11.72 9.44
C THR A 50 15.65 -11.18 8.50
N LEU A 51 15.32 -10.13 7.77
CA LEU A 51 16.19 -9.52 6.76
C LEU A 51 17.02 -8.39 7.35
N SER A 52 16.40 -7.54 8.14
CA SER A 52 17.03 -6.45 8.87
C SER A 52 16.30 -6.18 10.18
N GLU A 53 17.05 -5.71 11.15
CA GLU A 53 16.55 -5.11 12.39
C GLU A 53 17.25 -3.77 12.52
N THR A 54 16.54 -2.69 12.21
CA THR A 54 17.03 -1.33 12.47
C THR A 54 16.45 -0.89 13.81
N GLN A 55 17.28 -0.35 14.68
CA GLN A 55 16.78 0.18 15.94
C GLN A 55 16.16 1.56 15.66
N ASP A 56 14.90 1.72 16.07
CA ASP A 56 14.18 2.99 16.12
C ASP A 56 13.77 3.64 14.77
N GLU A 57 13.87 2.95 13.64
CA GLU A 57 13.41 3.43 12.35
C GLU A 57 12.34 2.50 11.78
N ASN A 58 11.13 3.01 11.53
CA ASN A 58 10.04 2.22 10.97
C ASN A 58 10.31 1.77 9.53
N VAL A 59 9.77 0.61 9.15
CA VAL A 59 9.71 0.20 7.74
C VAL A 59 8.51 0.87 7.08
N SER A 60 8.74 1.96 6.37
CA SER A 60 7.69 2.77 5.75
C SER A 60 7.10 2.16 4.47
N GLY A 61 7.81 1.23 3.84
CA GLY A 61 7.34 0.56 2.62
C GLY A 61 8.08 -0.73 2.33
N ILE A 62 7.37 -1.66 1.69
CA ILE A 62 7.94 -2.93 1.23
C ILE A 62 7.36 -3.26 -0.15
N LYS A 63 8.22 -3.74 -1.07
CA LYS A 63 7.79 -4.14 -2.41
C LYS A 63 8.56 -5.36 -2.90
N LEU A 64 7.82 -6.43 -3.19
CA LEU A 64 8.31 -7.59 -3.92
C LEU A 64 8.28 -7.31 -5.43
N GLN A 65 9.40 -7.57 -6.07
CA GLN A 65 9.50 -7.59 -7.52
C GLN A 65 9.82 -9.02 -7.96
N GLU A 66 8.81 -9.69 -8.49
CA GLU A 66 8.99 -11.06 -8.98
C GLU A 66 9.66 -11.06 -10.35
N ASN A 67 10.73 -11.85 -10.50
CA ASN A 67 11.22 -12.23 -11.80
C ASN A 67 10.50 -13.52 -12.25
N LYS A 68 9.55 -13.39 -13.17
CA LYS A 68 8.73 -14.52 -13.64
C LYS A 68 9.54 -15.57 -14.40
N GLU A 69 10.61 -15.13 -15.08
CA GLU A 69 11.48 -16.03 -15.86
C GLU A 69 12.46 -16.79 -14.94
N ASN A 70 12.99 -16.09 -13.95
CA ASN A 70 13.87 -16.68 -12.93
C ASN A 70 13.45 -16.24 -11.52
N PRO A 71 12.54 -16.97 -10.87
CA PRO A 71 12.03 -16.61 -9.55
C PRO A 71 13.10 -16.48 -8.46
N LYS A 72 14.29 -17.08 -8.67
CA LYS A 72 15.42 -16.94 -7.75
C LYS A 72 16.04 -15.55 -7.77
N GLU A 73 15.82 -14.80 -8.83
CA GLU A 73 16.27 -13.40 -8.99
C GLU A 73 15.21 -12.39 -8.57
N SER A 74 14.18 -12.84 -7.86
CA SER A 74 13.19 -11.93 -7.28
C SER A 74 13.85 -10.96 -6.32
N LYS A 75 13.47 -9.69 -6.40
CA LYS A 75 14.02 -8.61 -5.60
C LYS A 75 13.05 -8.15 -4.54
N LEU A 76 13.57 -7.66 -3.44
CA LEU A 76 12.79 -7.02 -2.39
C LEU A 76 13.34 -5.64 -2.11
N PHE A 77 12.50 -4.63 -2.24
CA PHE A 77 12.78 -3.27 -1.85
C PHE A 77 12.17 -3.01 -0.48
N VAL A 78 12.97 -2.47 0.43
CA VAL A 78 12.55 -2.10 1.78
C VAL A 78 12.89 -0.62 2.00
N SER A 79 11.87 0.19 2.26
CA SER A 79 12.03 1.57 2.66
C SER A 79 12.06 1.65 4.18
N ILE A 80 13.10 2.25 4.74
CA ILE A 80 13.29 2.42 6.18
C ILE A 80 13.29 3.91 6.49
N GLY A 81 12.41 4.31 7.40
CA GLY A 81 12.14 5.71 7.62
C GLY A 81 11.72 6.42 6.33
N ASP A 82 12.08 7.69 6.21
CA ASP A 82 11.81 8.48 5.00
C ASP A 82 13.01 8.56 4.06
N ASP A 83 14.17 8.07 4.48
CA ASP A 83 15.46 8.41 3.87
C ASP A 83 16.20 7.25 3.22
N LYS A 84 15.91 6.02 3.61
CA LYS A 84 16.74 4.88 3.27
C LYS A 84 15.99 3.79 2.51
N ILE A 85 16.60 3.30 1.42
CA ILE A 85 16.07 2.14 0.69
C ILE A 85 17.13 1.07 0.57
N ILE A 86 16.75 -0.12 0.96
CA ILE A 86 17.57 -1.32 0.89
C ILE A 86 16.99 -2.23 -0.20
N LEU A 87 17.85 -2.69 -1.07
CA LEU A 87 17.55 -3.73 -2.05
C LEU A 87 18.15 -5.05 -1.60
N TYR A 88 17.29 -6.05 -1.44
CA TYR A 88 17.71 -7.44 -1.31
C TYR A 88 17.61 -8.12 -2.67
N ASN A 89 18.75 -8.55 -3.19
CA ASN A 89 18.82 -9.34 -4.41
C ASN A 89 18.67 -10.82 -4.07
N SER A 90 18.00 -11.59 -4.96
CA SER A 90 17.95 -13.05 -4.90
C SER A 90 17.39 -13.60 -3.58
N ILE A 91 16.18 -13.16 -3.20
CA ILE A 91 15.49 -13.66 -2.03
C ILE A 91 15.21 -15.15 -2.23
N GLY A 92 15.89 -16.03 -1.50
CA GLY A 92 15.64 -17.48 -1.51
C GLY A 92 16.66 -18.33 -2.24
N GLU A 93 17.77 -17.79 -2.74
CA GLU A 93 18.84 -18.62 -3.34
C GLU A 93 19.60 -19.42 -2.28
N ASN A 94 19.81 -18.87 -1.12
CA ASN A 94 20.60 -19.51 -0.07
C ASN A 94 19.82 -19.54 1.26
N LEU A 95 19.22 -20.68 1.55
CA LEU A 95 18.28 -20.87 2.66
C LEU A 95 18.92 -20.73 4.05
N ASN A 96 20.25 -20.74 4.12
CA ASN A 96 21.00 -20.70 5.37
C ASN A 96 21.65 -19.34 5.65
N GLU A 97 21.61 -18.43 4.70
CA GLU A 97 22.21 -17.10 4.82
C GLU A 97 21.14 -16.02 4.66
N ILE A 98 21.29 -14.91 5.39
CA ILE A 98 20.51 -13.71 5.15
C ILE A 98 20.83 -13.22 3.73
N PRO A 99 19.83 -12.92 2.89
CA PRO A 99 20.07 -12.41 1.56
C PRO A 99 21.01 -11.21 1.60
N LYS A 100 21.97 -11.16 0.69
CA LYS A 100 22.82 -9.99 0.54
C LYS A 100 21.98 -8.79 0.17
N TYR A 101 22.23 -7.69 0.82
CA TYR A 101 21.54 -6.45 0.55
C TYR A 101 22.50 -5.39 0.02
N GLU A 102 21.95 -4.44 -0.70
CA GLU A 102 22.60 -3.24 -1.19
C GLU A 102 21.75 -2.04 -0.75
N GLU A 103 22.39 -1.06 -0.13
CA GLU A 103 21.75 0.21 0.12
C GLU A 103 21.78 1.00 -1.19
N ILE A 104 20.63 1.04 -1.89
CA ILE A 104 20.54 1.69 -3.19
C ILE A 104 20.26 3.17 -3.09
N TYR A 105 19.89 3.63 -1.89
CA TYR A 105 19.53 5.01 -1.68
C TYR A 105 19.64 5.41 -0.20
N ASN A 106 20.38 6.48 0.06
CA ASN A 106 20.49 7.11 1.37
C ASN A 106 20.45 8.63 1.18
N TYR A 107 19.28 9.21 1.39
CA TYR A 107 19.05 10.62 1.07
C TYR A 107 19.74 11.59 2.03
N GLN A 108 19.90 11.20 3.30
CA GLN A 108 20.55 12.06 4.31
C GLN A 108 22.03 12.34 3.98
N SER A 109 22.68 11.42 3.27
CA SER A 109 24.09 11.57 2.95
C SER A 109 24.37 12.46 1.73
N GLU A 110 23.39 12.64 0.83
CA GLU A 110 23.65 13.18 -0.50
C GLU A 110 23.20 14.63 -0.69
N ASN A 111 22.28 15.16 0.13
CA ASN A 111 21.73 16.49 -0.14
C ASN A 111 21.31 17.28 1.12
N GLU A 112 22.05 18.33 1.47
CA GLU A 112 21.73 19.20 2.62
C GLU A 112 20.40 19.95 2.47
N HIS A 113 19.91 20.13 1.24
CA HIS A 113 18.63 20.80 0.95
C HIS A 113 17.45 20.07 1.58
N TYR A 114 17.44 18.74 1.53
CA TYR A 114 16.33 17.93 2.06
C TYR A 114 16.34 17.75 3.57
N LYS A 115 17.45 18.06 4.24
CA LYS A 115 17.49 18.11 5.72
C LYS A 115 16.62 19.24 6.29
N GLN A 116 16.18 20.16 5.45
CA GLN A 116 15.34 21.30 5.82
C GLN A 116 13.84 21.06 5.52
N CYS A 117 13.49 19.94 4.88
CA CYS A 117 12.09 19.60 4.63
C CYS A 117 11.45 19.04 5.92
N GLU A 118 10.33 19.61 6.35
CA GLU A 118 9.64 19.19 7.57
C GLU A 118 8.85 17.90 7.37
N LYS A 119 8.44 17.59 6.14
CA LYS A 119 7.69 16.36 5.82
C LYS A 119 8.16 15.75 4.52
N CYS A 120 8.41 14.47 4.59
CA CYS A 120 8.62 13.61 3.43
C CYS A 120 7.60 12.47 3.44
N TYR A 121 6.92 12.27 2.32
CA TYR A 121 6.07 11.11 2.12
C TYR A 121 6.76 10.16 1.16
N THR A 122 6.93 8.91 1.58
CA THR A 122 7.53 7.86 0.74
C THR A 122 6.49 6.84 0.35
N MET A 123 6.39 6.55 -0.94
CA MET A 123 5.47 5.57 -1.49
C MET A 123 6.25 4.58 -2.37
N LEU A 124 6.12 3.28 -2.09
CA LEU A 124 6.59 2.19 -2.96
C LEU A 124 5.39 1.60 -3.69
N LYS A 125 5.21 1.95 -4.94
CA LYS A 125 4.04 1.53 -5.72
C LYS A 125 4.40 1.20 -7.17
N ASN A 126 3.83 0.14 -7.73
CA ASN A 126 3.93 -0.22 -9.15
C ASN A 126 5.36 -0.18 -9.72
N ASN A 127 6.37 -0.66 -8.97
CA ASN A 127 7.80 -0.60 -9.30
C ASN A 127 8.41 0.82 -9.32
N TYR A 128 7.77 1.77 -8.66
CA TYR A 128 8.30 3.11 -8.47
C TYR A 128 8.45 3.43 -6.99
N LEU A 129 9.52 4.15 -6.70
CA LEU A 129 9.68 4.91 -5.48
C LEU A 129 9.26 6.33 -5.77
N VAL A 130 8.27 6.81 -5.06
CA VAL A 130 7.81 8.20 -5.14
C VAL A 130 8.08 8.86 -3.80
N ARG A 131 8.76 9.98 -3.81
CA ARG A 131 9.01 10.81 -2.63
C ARG A 131 8.47 12.19 -2.85
N THR A 132 7.75 12.68 -1.88
CA THR A 132 7.15 14.01 -1.91
C THR A 132 7.77 14.82 -0.79
N PHE A 133 8.50 15.86 -1.13
CA PHE A 133 9.16 16.76 -0.20
C PHE A 133 8.38 18.07 -0.12
N ILE A 134 7.95 18.42 1.08
CA ILE A 134 7.24 19.65 1.34
C ILE A 134 8.20 20.59 2.06
N GLU A 135 8.57 21.67 1.38
CA GLU A 135 9.38 22.73 1.97
C GLU A 135 8.52 23.62 2.87
N PHE A 136 9.00 23.85 4.09
CA PHE A 136 8.44 24.91 4.92
C PHE A 136 9.22 26.20 4.70
N PRO A 137 8.55 27.29 4.36
CA PRO A 137 9.20 28.58 4.35
C PRO A 137 9.65 28.92 5.78
N ASN A 138 10.89 29.40 5.94
CA ASN A 138 11.51 29.78 7.21
C ASN A 138 10.82 30.95 7.95
N GLU A 139 9.70 31.43 7.46
CA GLU A 139 8.88 32.46 8.09
C GLU A 139 7.45 31.96 8.20
N VAL A 140 6.81 32.21 9.34
CA VAL A 140 5.37 31.98 9.56
C VAL A 140 4.59 32.71 8.48
N LYS A 141 4.33 32.01 7.39
CA LYS A 141 3.53 32.53 6.28
C LYS A 141 2.08 32.06 6.44
N THR A 142 1.20 32.98 6.13
CA THR A 142 -0.24 32.73 6.11
C THR A 142 -0.61 31.59 5.14
N PRO A 143 -1.75 30.91 5.33
CA PRO A 143 -2.19 29.75 4.51
C PRO A 143 -2.27 29.98 3.00
N SER A 144 -2.12 31.24 2.56
CA SER A 144 -2.18 31.63 1.14
C SER A 144 -0.87 31.47 0.35
N ASN A 145 0.22 31.03 0.98
CA ASN A 145 1.48 30.85 0.28
C ASN A 145 1.62 29.39 -0.14
N LEU A 146 1.33 29.11 -1.40
CA LEU A 146 1.72 27.89 -2.07
C LEU A 146 3.23 27.71 -1.93
N THR A 147 3.64 26.56 -1.45
CA THR A 147 5.06 26.17 -1.41
C THR A 147 5.32 25.22 -2.58
N SER A 148 6.47 25.36 -3.19
CA SER A 148 6.91 24.40 -4.19
C SER A 148 7.10 23.05 -3.50
N THR A 149 6.35 22.06 -3.94
CA THR A 149 6.52 20.67 -3.50
C THR A 149 7.29 19.92 -4.57
N GLU A 150 8.41 19.35 -4.16
CA GLU A 150 9.22 18.53 -5.04
C GLU A 150 8.80 17.07 -4.94
N ILE A 151 8.55 16.45 -6.09
CA ILE A 151 8.28 15.02 -6.19
C ILE A 151 9.44 14.37 -6.94
N LEU A 152 10.09 13.40 -6.29
CA LEU A 152 11.11 12.57 -6.89
C LEU A 152 10.56 11.19 -7.19
N ILE A 153 10.75 10.74 -8.43
CA ILE A 153 10.24 9.44 -8.89
C ILE A 153 11.42 8.62 -9.42
N LYS A 154 11.65 7.47 -8.79
CA LYS A 154 12.65 6.49 -9.18
C LYS A 154 12.02 5.23 -9.72
N ASN A 155 12.39 4.83 -10.93
CA ASN A 155 12.00 3.55 -11.48
C ASN A 155 12.85 2.43 -10.87
N LEU A 156 12.23 1.52 -10.13
CA LEU A 156 12.92 0.42 -9.48
C LEU A 156 13.24 -0.76 -10.43
N LEU A 157 12.66 -0.77 -11.64
CA LEU A 157 13.04 -1.73 -12.68
C LEU A 157 14.37 -1.35 -13.31
N ASN A 158 14.70 -0.05 -13.35
CA ASN A 158 15.93 0.46 -13.95
C ASN A 158 16.63 1.43 -12.98
N LEU A 159 17.40 0.89 -12.05
CA LEU A 159 18.08 1.67 -11.01
C LEU A 159 19.13 2.64 -11.57
N ASN A 160 19.65 2.39 -12.79
CA ASN A 160 20.61 3.25 -13.45
C ASN A 160 19.96 4.47 -14.13
N GLU A 161 18.65 4.45 -14.28
CA GLU A 161 17.90 5.58 -14.84
C GLU A 161 17.91 6.75 -13.85
N LYS A 162 18.08 7.97 -14.38
CA LYS A 162 18.01 9.17 -13.55
C LYS A 162 16.61 9.33 -12.96
N GLU A 163 16.54 9.83 -11.75
CA GLU A 163 15.26 10.18 -11.13
C GLU A 163 14.53 11.26 -11.94
N THR A 164 13.22 11.10 -12.03
CA THR A 164 12.35 12.15 -12.57
C THR A 164 12.00 13.09 -11.43
N GLN A 165 12.32 14.35 -11.61
CA GLN A 165 12.01 15.42 -10.68
C GLN A 165 10.84 16.25 -11.23
N VAL A 166 9.84 16.46 -10.42
CA VAL A 166 8.65 17.27 -10.77
C VAL A 166 8.37 18.23 -9.63
N ASN A 167 8.17 19.51 -9.98
CA ASN A 167 7.76 20.52 -9.03
C ASN A 167 6.27 20.82 -9.25
N ILE A 168 5.49 20.72 -8.20
CA ILE A 168 4.06 21.01 -8.20
C ILE A 168 3.79 22.02 -7.10
N ASP A 169 3.02 23.07 -7.43
CA ASP A 169 2.57 24.03 -6.43
C ASP A 169 1.47 23.39 -5.59
N MET A 170 1.79 23.01 -4.38
CA MET A 170 0.86 22.44 -3.40
C MET A 170 0.88 23.25 -2.11
N SER A 171 -0.16 23.09 -1.30
CA SER A 171 -0.15 23.61 0.06
C SER A 171 0.75 22.81 0.99
N ASN A 172 1.03 23.36 2.18
CA ASN A 172 1.83 22.67 3.21
C ASN A 172 1.19 21.39 3.75
N TYR A 173 -0.04 21.08 3.34
CA TYR A 173 -0.82 19.93 3.77
C TYR A 173 -1.38 19.19 2.55
N CYS A 174 -0.54 18.46 1.84
CA CYS A 174 -1.03 17.51 0.86
C CYS A 174 -0.96 16.09 1.44
N VAL A 175 -1.91 15.25 1.04
CA VAL A 175 -1.92 13.81 1.35
C VAL A 175 -1.85 13.06 0.04
N PRO A 176 -0.72 12.41 -0.27
CA PRO A 176 -0.59 11.55 -1.42
C PRO A 176 -1.40 10.27 -1.21
N PHE A 177 -2.10 9.83 -2.26
CA PHE A 177 -2.89 8.60 -2.23
C PHE A 177 -2.30 7.50 -3.09
N ASP A 178 -1.97 7.80 -4.34
CA ASP A 178 -1.52 6.77 -5.28
C ASP A 178 -0.70 7.32 -6.46
N PHE A 179 0.08 6.40 -7.07
CA PHE A 179 0.87 6.65 -8.27
C PHE A 179 0.87 5.40 -9.16
N ASP A 180 0.51 5.54 -10.45
CA ASP A 180 0.45 4.41 -11.40
C ASP A 180 1.65 4.32 -12.35
N GLY A 181 2.59 5.23 -12.28
CA GLY A 181 3.73 5.38 -13.17
C GLY A 181 3.69 6.67 -14.00
N ASP A 182 2.50 7.14 -14.33
CA ASP A 182 2.27 8.36 -15.09
C ASP A 182 1.44 9.40 -14.31
N LYS A 183 0.53 8.95 -13.46
CA LYS A 183 -0.43 9.81 -12.75
C LYS A 183 -0.20 9.77 -11.25
N TYR A 184 -0.17 10.93 -10.64
CA TYR A 184 -0.07 11.14 -9.21
C TYR A 184 -1.38 11.72 -8.67
N VAL A 185 -1.94 11.07 -7.66
CA VAL A 185 -3.21 11.46 -7.04
C VAL A 185 -2.99 11.89 -5.61
N PHE A 186 -3.50 13.05 -5.28
CA PHE A 186 -3.37 13.62 -3.94
C PHE A 186 -4.57 14.50 -3.57
N ILE A 187 -4.72 14.78 -2.28
CA ILE A 187 -5.62 15.81 -1.78
C ILE A 187 -4.79 16.91 -1.17
N ASP A 188 -5.00 18.13 -1.65
CA ASP A 188 -4.37 19.33 -1.14
C ASP A 188 -5.32 20.08 -0.20
N PHE A 189 -4.84 20.41 1.00
CA PHE A 189 -5.59 21.11 2.03
C PHE A 189 -5.18 22.59 2.03
N LEU A 190 -5.83 23.41 1.21
CA LEU A 190 -5.49 24.82 1.07
C LEU A 190 -5.83 25.65 2.32
N GLU A 191 -6.92 25.30 2.99
CA GLU A 191 -7.43 25.94 4.21
C GLU A 191 -8.17 24.91 5.06
N GLU A 192 -8.50 25.20 6.33
CA GLU A 192 -9.20 24.27 7.23
C GLU A 192 -10.44 23.58 6.63
N LYS A 193 -11.11 24.24 5.65
CA LYS A 193 -12.36 23.75 5.04
C LYS A 193 -12.30 23.65 3.52
N LYS A 194 -11.14 23.80 2.92
CA LYS A 194 -10.98 23.78 1.47
C LYS A 194 -9.99 22.70 1.07
N ARG A 195 -10.52 21.60 0.53
CA ARG A 195 -9.74 20.46 0.06
C ARG A 195 -9.84 20.37 -1.46
N MET A 196 -8.69 20.37 -2.11
CA MET A 196 -8.61 20.16 -3.55
C MET A 196 -8.31 18.68 -3.82
N PHE A 197 -9.11 18.05 -4.66
CA PHE A 197 -8.81 16.73 -5.21
C PHE A 197 -8.09 16.90 -6.54
N GLU A 198 -6.94 16.27 -6.66
CA GLU A 198 -6.04 16.53 -7.78
C GLU A 198 -5.47 15.25 -8.36
N ILE A 199 -5.46 15.16 -9.70
CA ILE A 199 -4.75 14.15 -10.47
C ILE A 199 -3.79 14.88 -11.40
N TYR A 200 -2.51 14.66 -11.21
CA TYR A 200 -1.45 15.26 -11.98
C TYR A 200 -0.79 14.25 -12.92
N ASP A 201 -0.68 14.62 -14.21
CA ASP A 201 0.04 13.84 -15.21
C ASP A 201 1.53 14.25 -15.17
N ILE A 202 2.35 13.33 -14.69
CA ILE A 202 3.79 13.56 -14.52
C ILE A 202 4.48 13.76 -15.87
N LYS A 203 4.09 12.98 -16.88
CA LYS A 203 4.71 13.01 -18.20
C LYS A 203 4.42 14.29 -18.96
N ASN A 204 3.18 14.75 -18.90
CA ASN A 204 2.73 15.96 -19.60
C ASN A 204 2.81 17.21 -18.71
N GLN A 205 3.17 17.06 -17.45
CA GLN A 205 3.32 18.14 -16.46
C GLN A 205 2.06 19.03 -16.36
N ASN A 206 0.89 18.42 -16.30
CA ASN A 206 -0.38 19.15 -16.20
C ASN A 206 -1.40 18.41 -15.33
N TYR A 207 -2.35 19.17 -14.81
CA TYR A 207 -3.48 18.58 -14.11
C TYR A 207 -4.47 17.92 -15.08
N ILE A 208 -4.75 16.63 -14.89
CA ILE A 208 -5.85 15.92 -15.55
C ILE A 208 -7.17 16.33 -14.91
N LEU A 209 -7.17 16.45 -13.59
CA LEU A 209 -8.31 16.79 -12.77
C LEU A 209 -7.89 17.65 -11.60
N ASN A 210 -8.64 18.72 -11.35
CA ASN A 210 -8.44 19.61 -10.21
C ASN A 210 -9.80 20.23 -9.84
N PHE A 211 -10.31 19.93 -8.65
CA PHE A 211 -11.56 20.51 -8.16
C PHE A 211 -11.63 20.55 -6.63
N GLU A 212 -12.42 21.49 -6.10
CA GLU A 212 -12.69 21.61 -4.69
C GLU A 212 -13.74 20.58 -4.25
N LEU A 213 -13.38 19.69 -3.31
CA LEU A 213 -14.24 18.61 -2.84
C LEU A 213 -15.56 19.11 -2.25
N GLU A 214 -15.53 20.20 -1.50
CA GLU A 214 -16.70 20.80 -0.85
C GLU A 214 -17.71 21.38 -1.86
N LYS A 215 -17.25 21.73 -3.06
CA LYS A 215 -18.09 22.31 -4.14
C LYS A 215 -18.52 21.29 -5.18
N TYR A 216 -18.05 20.05 -5.06
CA TYR A 216 -18.42 19.04 -6.03
C TYR A 216 -19.92 18.73 -5.99
N LYS A 217 -20.51 18.41 -7.17
CA LYS A 217 -21.94 18.25 -7.39
C LYS A 217 -22.65 17.32 -6.39
N GLU A 218 -21.96 16.34 -5.87
CA GLU A 218 -22.51 15.25 -5.06
C GLU A 218 -22.15 15.35 -3.58
N LYS A 219 -21.63 16.45 -3.08
CA LYS A 219 -21.15 16.58 -1.69
C LYS A 219 -20.35 15.36 -1.25
N ILE A 220 -19.15 15.24 -1.78
CA ILE A 220 -18.25 14.17 -1.41
C ILE A 220 -17.74 14.41 0.00
N GLY A 221 -18.00 13.44 0.87
CA GLY A 221 -17.53 13.45 2.24
C GLY A 221 -16.02 13.21 2.35
N HIS A 222 -15.61 12.52 3.38
CA HIS A 222 -14.21 12.17 3.59
C HIS A 222 -13.79 11.01 2.67
N ILE A 223 -12.70 11.17 1.92
CA ILE A 223 -12.05 10.07 1.18
C ILE A 223 -11.01 9.48 2.11
N SER A 224 -11.22 8.22 2.54
CA SER A 224 -10.31 7.51 3.44
C SER A 224 -9.27 6.66 2.72
N LEU A 225 -9.65 6.07 1.59
CA LEU A 225 -8.77 5.22 0.78
C LEU A 225 -8.97 5.56 -0.70
N LEU A 226 -7.90 5.46 -1.48
CA LEU A 226 -7.95 5.67 -2.94
C LEU A 226 -6.84 4.89 -3.63
N GLN A 227 -7.16 4.33 -4.80
CA GLN A 227 -6.20 3.68 -5.68
C GLN A 227 -6.58 3.87 -7.15
N LEU A 228 -5.60 4.19 -7.98
CA LEU A 228 -5.72 4.17 -9.44
C LEU A 228 -5.85 2.74 -9.96
N LEU A 229 -6.70 2.55 -10.96
CA LEU A 229 -6.96 1.26 -11.60
C LEU A 229 -6.38 1.23 -13.02
N LYS A 230 -6.00 0.06 -13.50
CA LYS A 230 -5.41 -0.13 -14.85
C LYS A 230 -6.34 0.31 -16.00
N ASN A 231 -7.65 0.37 -15.77
CA ASN A 231 -8.64 0.76 -16.77
C ASN A 231 -8.91 2.28 -16.82
N ASN A 232 -7.96 3.11 -16.37
CA ASN A 232 -8.14 4.56 -16.25
C ASN A 232 -9.35 4.97 -15.38
N ALA A 233 -9.60 4.20 -14.35
CA ALA A 233 -10.55 4.51 -13.30
C ALA A 233 -9.82 4.60 -11.97
N MET A 234 -10.55 4.90 -10.91
CA MET A 234 -10.07 4.88 -9.54
C MET A 234 -11.06 4.18 -8.63
N PHE A 235 -10.54 3.42 -7.69
CA PHE A 235 -11.30 2.91 -6.55
C PHE A 235 -11.10 3.86 -5.38
N LEU A 236 -12.17 4.21 -4.70
CA LEU A 236 -12.11 5.00 -3.48
C LEU A 236 -13.12 4.52 -2.45
N VAL A 237 -12.80 4.76 -1.18
CA VAL A 237 -13.72 4.58 -0.05
C VAL A 237 -14.05 5.96 0.51
N ARG A 238 -15.35 6.29 0.50
CA ARG A 238 -15.89 7.53 1.01
C ARG A 238 -16.61 7.28 2.32
N ASP A 239 -16.46 8.22 3.25
CA ASP A 239 -17.12 8.16 4.56
C ASP A 239 -16.91 6.81 5.27
N TYR A 240 -15.72 6.21 5.07
CA TYR A 240 -15.23 4.93 5.61
C TYR A 240 -15.97 3.66 5.14
N ASN A 241 -17.11 3.73 4.49
CA ASN A 241 -17.93 2.55 4.17
C ASN A 241 -18.56 2.53 2.77
N ILE A 242 -18.51 3.62 2.04
CA ILE A 242 -19.06 3.71 0.69
C ILE A 242 -17.93 3.48 -0.31
N CYS A 243 -17.95 2.34 -0.97
CA CYS A 243 -16.98 1.99 -1.99
C CYS A 243 -17.47 2.48 -3.35
N GLU A 244 -16.65 3.25 -4.03
CA GLU A 244 -16.97 3.83 -5.33
C GLU A 244 -15.88 3.51 -6.35
N ILE A 245 -16.28 3.29 -7.60
CA ILE A 245 -15.38 3.25 -8.74
C ILE A 245 -15.76 4.42 -9.64
N ARG A 246 -14.81 5.31 -9.88
CA ARG A 246 -14.98 6.52 -10.67
C ARG A 246 -13.99 6.56 -11.83
N ASN A 247 -14.36 7.23 -12.93
CA ASN A 247 -13.42 7.51 -14.02
C ASN A 247 -12.46 8.66 -13.62
N LEU A 248 -11.48 8.97 -14.47
CA LEU A 248 -10.53 10.08 -14.21
C LEU A 248 -11.17 11.48 -14.33
N GLN A 249 -12.40 11.61 -14.80
CA GLN A 249 -13.22 12.84 -14.74
C GLN A 249 -14.05 12.92 -13.46
N PHE A 250 -13.86 11.94 -12.57
CA PHE A 250 -14.56 11.77 -11.30
C PHE A 250 -16.05 11.40 -11.42
N ASP A 251 -16.52 11.00 -12.59
CA ASP A 251 -17.88 10.49 -12.74
C ASP A 251 -18.01 9.11 -12.11
N LEU A 252 -19.13 8.87 -11.44
CA LEU A 252 -19.43 7.61 -10.77
C LEU A 252 -19.71 6.51 -11.81
N LEU A 253 -18.91 5.45 -11.79
CA LEU A 253 -19.11 4.26 -12.62
C LEU A 253 -19.88 3.18 -11.88
N LYS A 254 -19.47 2.90 -10.63
CA LYS A 254 -20.08 1.91 -9.76
C LYS A 254 -20.02 2.34 -8.31
N VAL A 255 -21.01 1.91 -7.53
CA VAL A 255 -21.07 2.10 -6.08
C VAL A 255 -21.56 0.83 -5.42
N PHE A 256 -20.96 0.49 -4.30
CA PHE A 256 -21.45 -0.55 -3.41
C PHE A 256 -21.22 -0.15 -1.95
N ASN A 257 -22.20 -0.45 -1.12
CA ASN A 257 -22.18 -0.11 0.30
C ASN A 257 -22.12 -1.40 1.13
N LEU A 258 -21.26 -1.42 2.12
CA LEU A 258 -20.99 -2.57 2.97
C LEU A 258 -21.71 -2.45 4.33
N ASN A 259 -23.03 -2.31 4.30
CA ASN A 259 -23.90 -2.38 5.49
C ASN A 259 -23.44 -1.54 6.67
N GLN A 260 -22.91 -0.33 6.42
CA GLN A 260 -22.41 0.63 7.42
C GLN A 260 -21.16 0.19 8.20
N ASN A 261 -20.50 -0.89 7.82
CA ASN A 261 -19.21 -1.24 8.42
C ASN A 261 -18.08 -0.40 7.82
N GLU A 262 -17.22 0.11 8.67
CA GLU A 262 -16.01 0.83 8.28
C GLU A 262 -15.03 -0.12 7.58
N ILE A 263 -14.45 0.32 6.47
CA ILE A 263 -13.41 -0.39 5.75
C ILE A 263 -12.05 0.02 6.29
N LEU A 264 -11.29 -0.93 6.76
CA LEU A 264 -9.97 -0.72 7.36
C LEU A 264 -8.84 -0.96 6.36
N ALA A 265 -8.98 -1.96 5.51
CA ALA A 265 -7.94 -2.33 4.55
C ALA A 265 -8.53 -2.82 3.23
N TYR A 266 -7.76 -2.69 2.17
CA TYR A 266 -8.12 -3.22 0.86
C TYR A 266 -6.89 -3.65 0.06
N ASP A 267 -7.12 -4.51 -0.93
CA ASP A 267 -6.19 -4.81 -2.01
C ASP A 267 -6.94 -5.10 -3.30
N ILE A 268 -6.28 -4.87 -4.44
CA ILE A 268 -6.88 -5.05 -5.77
C ILE A 268 -6.07 -6.09 -6.53
N TYR A 269 -6.70 -7.22 -6.79
CA TYR A 269 -6.12 -8.34 -7.49
C TYR A 269 -6.62 -8.40 -8.93
N TYR A 270 -5.72 -8.35 -9.92
CA TYR A 270 -6.04 -8.52 -11.33
C TYR A 270 -5.93 -9.98 -11.72
N GLN A 271 -7.06 -10.59 -12.12
CA GLN A 271 -7.12 -11.99 -12.52
C GLN A 271 -6.35 -12.28 -13.80
N ARG A 272 -6.34 -11.30 -14.71
CA ARG A 272 -5.60 -11.32 -15.97
C ARG A 272 -4.89 -9.99 -16.16
N GLU A 273 -3.64 -10.06 -16.54
CA GLU A 273 -2.82 -8.85 -16.71
C GLU A 273 -3.21 -8.03 -17.94
N ASP A 274 -3.72 -8.69 -18.96
CA ASP A 274 -4.15 -8.12 -20.24
C ASP A 274 -5.60 -7.58 -20.25
N ASP A 275 -6.37 -7.91 -19.20
CA ASP A 275 -7.75 -7.45 -19.06
C ASP A 275 -7.86 -6.49 -17.86
N PRO A 276 -7.81 -5.16 -18.09
CA PRO A 276 -7.83 -4.17 -17.01
C PRO A 276 -9.16 -4.13 -16.26
N GLU A 277 -10.22 -4.78 -16.76
CA GLU A 277 -11.50 -4.91 -16.07
C GLU A 277 -11.65 -6.22 -15.28
N SER A 278 -10.69 -7.13 -15.41
CA SER A 278 -10.69 -8.41 -14.70
C SER A 278 -10.13 -8.31 -13.29
N PHE A 279 -10.60 -7.35 -12.51
CA PHE A 279 -10.11 -7.20 -11.14
C PHE A 279 -11.15 -7.53 -10.09
N ILE A 280 -10.62 -7.91 -8.94
CA ILE A 280 -11.37 -8.16 -7.72
C ILE A 280 -10.80 -7.25 -6.63
N ILE A 281 -11.67 -6.58 -5.92
CA ILE A 281 -11.33 -5.81 -4.74
C ILE A 281 -11.58 -6.68 -3.51
N TYR A 282 -10.56 -6.85 -2.70
CA TYR A 282 -10.66 -7.47 -1.39
C TYR A 282 -10.64 -6.39 -0.33
N LEU A 283 -11.55 -6.48 0.62
CA LEU A 283 -11.74 -5.51 1.68
C LEU A 283 -11.76 -6.22 3.02
N VAL A 284 -11.29 -5.55 4.05
CA VAL A 284 -11.48 -5.98 5.44
C VAL A 284 -12.21 -4.88 6.18
N ASP A 285 -13.34 -5.21 6.81
CA ASP A 285 -14.13 -4.26 7.58
C ASP A 285 -13.78 -4.31 9.08
N ILE A 286 -14.31 -3.35 9.85
CA ILE A 286 -14.10 -3.23 11.30
C ILE A 286 -14.63 -4.44 12.10
N LYS A 287 -15.50 -5.24 11.50
CA LYS A 287 -15.99 -6.51 12.08
C LYS A 287 -15.16 -7.70 11.67
N CYS A 288 -13.96 -7.46 11.13
CA CYS A 288 -13.04 -8.49 10.66
C CYS A 288 -13.60 -9.39 9.54
N ASN A 289 -14.61 -8.94 8.79
CA ASN A 289 -15.07 -9.67 7.62
C ASN A 289 -14.13 -9.43 6.45
N ILE A 290 -13.73 -10.49 5.76
CA ILE A 290 -13.09 -10.43 4.46
C ILE A 290 -14.19 -10.41 3.41
N ILE A 291 -14.21 -9.35 2.61
CA ILE A 291 -15.24 -9.09 1.61
C ILE A 291 -14.57 -9.05 0.24
N GLN A 292 -15.19 -9.70 -0.72
CA GLN A 292 -14.78 -9.73 -2.12
C GLN A 292 -15.80 -8.99 -2.97
N TYR A 293 -15.32 -8.06 -3.81
CA TYR A 293 -16.13 -7.44 -4.84
C TYR A 293 -15.55 -7.75 -6.22
N SER A 294 -16.33 -8.40 -7.07
CA SER A 294 -15.96 -8.65 -8.47
C SER A 294 -16.49 -7.53 -9.36
N TYR A 295 -15.58 -6.77 -9.99
CA TYR A 295 -15.95 -5.66 -10.86
C TYR A 295 -16.77 -6.11 -12.06
N LYS A 296 -16.32 -7.14 -12.76
CA LYS A 296 -16.95 -7.66 -13.97
C LYS A 296 -18.39 -8.15 -13.71
N ASN A 297 -18.59 -8.84 -12.61
CA ASN A 297 -19.89 -9.45 -12.27
C ASN A 297 -20.75 -8.55 -11.39
N ASN A 298 -20.23 -7.43 -10.93
CA ASN A 298 -20.89 -6.51 -9.99
C ASN A 298 -21.45 -7.23 -8.76
N LYS A 299 -20.68 -8.17 -8.19
CA LYS A 299 -21.10 -9.00 -7.05
C LYS A 299 -20.23 -8.77 -5.85
N VAL A 300 -20.87 -8.65 -4.69
CA VAL A 300 -20.24 -8.61 -3.37
C VAL A 300 -20.46 -9.96 -2.70
N LYS A 301 -19.43 -10.50 -2.06
CA LYS A 301 -19.48 -11.74 -1.27
C LYS A 301 -18.65 -11.57 0.00
N ILE A 302 -19.19 -11.92 1.15
CA ILE A 302 -18.41 -12.13 2.36
C ILE A 302 -17.77 -13.51 2.25
N LEU A 303 -16.44 -13.54 2.31
CA LEU A 303 -15.69 -14.79 2.19
C LEU A 303 -15.54 -15.49 3.52
N LEU A 304 -15.21 -14.73 4.56
CA LEU A 304 -14.86 -15.24 5.88
C LEU A 304 -14.94 -14.11 6.91
N ASN A 305 -15.29 -14.44 8.14
CA ASN A 305 -15.03 -13.61 9.30
C ASN A 305 -13.76 -14.11 10.01
N LEU A 306 -12.78 -13.22 10.23
CA LEU A 306 -11.50 -13.61 10.83
C LEU A 306 -11.62 -14.06 12.28
N GLU A 307 -12.66 -13.61 13.00
CA GLU A 307 -12.94 -14.05 14.37
C GLU A 307 -13.44 -15.51 14.43
N GLU A 308 -13.97 -16.04 13.31
CA GLU A 308 -14.40 -17.42 13.21
C GLU A 308 -13.26 -18.41 12.90
N LEU A 309 -12.05 -17.90 12.60
CA LEU A 309 -10.89 -18.74 12.41
C LEU A 309 -10.48 -19.35 13.75
N ASP A 310 -10.39 -20.66 13.81
CA ASP A 310 -9.84 -21.38 14.96
C ASP A 310 -8.31 -21.20 15.03
N ILE A 311 -7.90 -20.01 15.43
CA ILE A 311 -6.50 -19.64 15.54
C ILE A 311 -5.85 -20.34 16.77
N ASP A 312 -6.64 -20.71 17.76
CA ASP A 312 -6.16 -21.40 18.97
C ASP A 312 -5.52 -22.74 18.69
N GLN A 313 -5.94 -23.44 17.62
CA GLN A 313 -5.25 -24.66 17.19
C GLN A 313 -3.83 -24.43 16.69
N VAL A 314 -3.54 -23.23 16.20
CA VAL A 314 -2.23 -22.85 15.64
C VAL A 314 -1.33 -22.23 16.71
N ILE A 315 -1.93 -21.64 17.75
CA ILE A 315 -1.23 -20.87 18.79
C ILE A 315 -1.47 -21.51 20.16
N LYS A 316 -1.13 -22.78 20.32
CA LYS A 316 -1.32 -23.51 21.60
C LYS A 316 -0.60 -22.90 22.81
N ASP A 317 0.31 -21.97 22.59
CA ASP A 317 1.18 -21.43 23.66
C ASP A 317 0.96 -19.94 24.01
N GLN A 318 0.01 -19.24 23.38
CA GLN A 318 -0.19 -17.81 23.67
C GLN A 318 -1.53 -17.52 24.31
N LYS A 319 -1.48 -17.10 25.57
CA LYS A 319 -2.64 -16.83 26.43
C LYS A 319 -3.49 -15.60 26.07
N TYR A 320 -3.07 -14.76 25.15
CA TYR A 320 -3.74 -13.51 24.79
C TYR A 320 -3.68 -13.30 23.29
N PHE A 321 -4.70 -13.74 22.59
CA PHE A 321 -4.89 -13.39 21.20
C PHE A 321 -6.15 -12.50 21.07
N SER A 322 -5.93 -11.26 20.66
CA SER A 322 -6.92 -10.51 19.90
C SER A 322 -6.23 -10.10 18.61
N MET A 323 -6.86 -10.29 17.47
CA MET A 323 -6.27 -9.85 16.21
C MET A 323 -5.91 -8.36 16.18
N GLY A 324 -6.51 -7.56 17.06
CA GLY A 324 -6.44 -6.12 16.94
C GLY A 324 -7.15 -5.66 15.64
N TYR A 325 -6.94 -4.41 15.26
CA TYR A 325 -7.49 -3.90 14.01
C TYR A 325 -6.64 -4.36 12.83
N PRO A 326 -7.25 -4.89 11.74
CA PRO A 326 -6.53 -5.18 10.51
C PRO A 326 -6.11 -3.87 9.81
N TYR A 327 -4.83 -3.73 9.50
CA TYR A 327 -4.30 -2.52 8.85
C TYR A 327 -4.02 -2.70 7.37
N TYR A 328 -3.64 -3.91 6.96
CA TYR A 328 -3.29 -4.19 5.57
C TYR A 328 -3.81 -5.55 5.16
N ILE A 329 -4.21 -5.63 3.90
CA ILE A 329 -4.49 -6.90 3.21
C ILE A 329 -3.69 -6.93 1.93
N LYS A 330 -3.13 -8.10 1.59
CA LYS A 330 -2.50 -8.38 0.30
C LYS A 330 -2.97 -9.72 -0.23
N VAL A 331 -3.24 -9.76 -1.53
CA VAL A 331 -3.79 -10.94 -2.20
C VAL A 331 -2.92 -11.33 -3.39
N SER A 332 -2.55 -12.60 -3.45
CA SER A 332 -1.94 -13.25 -4.60
C SER A 332 -2.91 -14.26 -5.20
N LYS A 333 -2.47 -15.00 -6.19
CA LYS A 333 -3.30 -16.01 -6.85
C LYS A 333 -3.83 -17.10 -5.90
N HIS A 334 -3.02 -17.50 -4.93
CA HIS A 334 -3.33 -18.62 -4.03
C HIS A 334 -3.36 -18.25 -2.56
N TYR A 335 -2.89 -17.06 -2.20
CA TYR A 335 -2.73 -16.64 -0.81
C TYR A 335 -3.27 -15.25 -0.56
N MET A 336 -3.68 -15.04 0.68
CA MET A 336 -4.08 -13.75 1.22
C MET A 336 -3.37 -13.55 2.55
N ALA A 337 -2.77 -12.39 2.74
CA ALA A 337 -2.13 -11.99 3.99
C ALA A 337 -2.85 -10.80 4.57
N ILE A 338 -3.12 -10.85 5.88
CA ILE A 338 -3.78 -9.77 6.62
C ILE A 338 -2.93 -9.46 7.84
N SER A 339 -2.51 -8.22 7.94
CA SER A 339 -1.75 -7.74 9.09
C SER A 339 -2.64 -7.08 10.13
N SER A 340 -2.19 -7.11 11.38
CA SER A 340 -2.82 -6.47 12.52
C SER A 340 -1.77 -5.95 13.49
N ASP A 341 -2.22 -5.35 14.61
CA ASP A 341 -1.34 -4.89 15.70
C ASP A 341 -0.39 -5.98 16.25
N TYR A 342 -0.83 -7.22 16.20
CA TYR A 342 -0.17 -8.33 16.90
C TYR A 342 0.47 -9.35 15.96
N GLY A 343 0.28 -9.21 14.66
CA GLY A 343 0.86 -10.16 13.73
C GLY A 343 0.29 -10.11 12.33
N CYS A 344 0.55 -11.20 11.60
CA CYS A 344 0.06 -11.40 10.25
C CYS A 344 -0.56 -12.80 10.11
N ILE A 345 -1.75 -12.86 9.54
CA ILE A 345 -2.41 -14.10 9.16
C ILE A 345 -2.15 -14.35 7.69
N LEU A 346 -1.67 -15.55 7.37
CA LEU A 346 -1.56 -16.04 6.00
C LEU A 346 -2.63 -17.11 5.76
N LEU A 347 -3.51 -16.85 4.82
CA LEU A 347 -4.59 -17.73 4.39
C LEU A 347 -4.27 -18.28 3.00
N GLN A 348 -4.53 -19.57 2.78
CA GLN A 348 -4.63 -20.14 1.44
C GLN A 348 -6.08 -20.08 0.97
N HIS A 349 -6.29 -19.68 -0.26
CA HIS A 349 -7.62 -19.66 -0.86
C HIS A 349 -7.62 -20.34 -2.22
N ASN A 350 -8.70 -21.07 -2.49
CA ASN A 350 -9.00 -21.64 -3.81
C ASN A 350 -10.16 -20.84 -4.41
N ILE A 351 -10.00 -19.53 -4.55
CA ILE A 351 -11.08 -18.73 -5.10
C ILE A 351 -11.18 -19.06 -6.58
N SER A 352 -12.14 -19.91 -6.91
CA SER A 352 -12.51 -20.12 -8.30
C SER A 352 -13.00 -18.81 -8.88
N ILE A 353 -12.34 -18.40 -9.93
CA ILE A 353 -12.67 -17.25 -10.77
C ILE A 353 -14.09 -17.48 -11.30
N VAL A 354 -15.09 -16.87 -10.71
CA VAL A 354 -16.48 -16.89 -11.19
C VAL A 354 -16.72 -15.70 -12.11
#